data_ff526e630b24136721fd9c7f3ce6a04c
#
_entry.id   ff526e630b24136721fd9c7f3ce6a04c
#
_cell.length_a   1.000
_cell.length_b   1.000
_cell.length_c   1.000
_cell.angle_alpha   90.00
_cell.angle_beta   90.00
_cell.angle_gamma   90.00
#
_symmetry.space_group_name_H-M   'P 1'
#
loop_
_entity.id
_entity.type
_entity.pdbx_description
1 polymer ?
#
loop_
_entity_poly.entity_id
_entity_poly.type
_entity_poly.pdbx_seq_one_letter_code
_entity_poly.pdbx_strand_id
1 'polypeptide(L)'
;MNSRINTFIVGAQKAGTTSIYDWLSQHPDIDAPQEIKDYHFFNYDENFNKGIKYLEGFYKKNIHCAVNYMYFGELSAKRIYNYNPDAKIIICLRNPINRAISAYKYFVRILKETNSFSEALQKEINGELKSFLELSNNTYIEHRFYYDQIQTYLKYFSREQIHFVFFEELVDSSKQESLMNDVLSFLNIQTEYHFSFQQLNASGVPKSKLLNYIKHKTIFPKLFKPFLPFSYRRRLSKRIEELNISDKNIEVDVS
;
A
#
# COMPACT_ATOMS: atom_id res chain seq x y z
N MET A 1 23.10 17.19 -0.80
CA MET A 1 21.98 16.96 0.11
C MET A 1 21.74 15.45 0.17
N ASN A 2 21.70 14.87 1.36
CA ASN A 2 21.49 13.42 1.52
C ASN A 2 20.09 13.06 1.02
N SER A 3 20.00 12.26 -0.01
CA SER A 3 18.74 11.72 -0.58
C SER A 3 18.12 10.62 0.27
N ARG A 4 18.29 10.71 1.61
CA ARG A 4 17.82 9.68 2.54
C ARG A 4 16.30 9.75 2.66
N ILE A 5 15.65 8.61 2.51
CA ILE A 5 14.20 8.49 2.78
C ILE A 5 13.98 8.74 4.28
N ASN A 6 13.11 9.69 4.59
CA ASN A 6 12.83 10.08 5.98
C ASN A 6 11.40 9.77 6.42
N THR A 7 10.53 9.36 5.51
CA THR A 7 9.13 9.04 5.81
C THR A 7 8.73 7.70 5.18
N PHE A 8 8.07 6.86 5.97
CA PHE A 8 7.61 5.55 5.53
C PHE A 8 6.12 5.38 5.81
N ILE A 9 5.33 5.11 4.77
CA ILE A 9 3.95 4.64 4.90
C ILE A 9 4.01 3.11 4.92
N VAL A 10 3.82 2.52 6.10
CA VAL A 10 4.14 1.11 6.35
C VAL A 10 2.96 0.16 6.22
N GLY A 11 1.75 0.67 6.13
CA GLY A 11 0.51 -0.11 6.07
C GLY A 11 -0.64 0.68 6.70
N ALA A 12 -1.78 0.02 6.98
CA ALA A 12 -2.04 -1.38 6.68
C ALA A 12 -2.52 -1.55 5.24
N GLN A 13 -2.37 -2.76 4.73
CA GLN A 13 -2.92 -3.12 3.42
C GLN A 13 -4.44 -2.87 3.37
N LYS A 14 -4.94 -2.19 2.32
CA LYS A 14 -6.35 -1.84 2.12
C LYS A 14 -6.93 -0.83 3.13
N ALA A 15 -6.08 -0.06 3.77
CA ALA A 15 -6.45 1.01 4.71
C ALA A 15 -6.21 2.44 4.14
N GLY A 16 -6.17 2.62 2.82
CA GLY A 16 -6.08 3.94 2.20
C GLY A 16 -4.66 4.47 1.94
N THR A 17 -3.62 3.66 2.14
CA THR A 17 -2.22 4.05 1.90
C THR A 17 -1.96 4.63 0.50
N THR A 18 -2.71 4.16 -0.53
CA THR A 18 -2.61 4.69 -1.89
C THR A 18 -3.07 6.13 -1.97
N SER A 19 -4.21 6.47 -1.34
CA SER A 19 -4.74 7.84 -1.35
C SER A 19 -3.78 8.79 -0.65
N ILE A 20 -3.29 8.44 0.56
CA ILE A 20 -2.31 9.26 1.28
C ILE A 20 -1.04 9.46 0.45
N TYR A 21 -0.50 8.40 -0.14
CA TYR A 21 0.70 8.49 -0.97
C TYR A 21 0.50 9.38 -2.20
N ASP A 22 -0.62 9.22 -2.91
CA ASP A 22 -0.92 9.98 -4.11
C ASP A 22 -1.28 11.45 -3.79
N TRP A 23 -1.93 11.72 -2.66
CA TRP A 23 -2.18 13.10 -2.21
C TRP A 23 -0.87 13.78 -1.79
N LEU A 24 -0.05 13.13 -0.99
CA LEU A 24 1.26 13.66 -0.62
C LEU A 24 2.14 13.93 -1.87
N SER A 25 2.03 13.10 -2.91
CA SER A 25 2.81 13.30 -4.15
C SER A 25 2.42 14.55 -4.94
N GLN A 26 1.32 15.22 -4.60
CA GLN A 26 0.93 16.50 -5.20
C GLN A 26 1.72 17.68 -4.62
N HIS A 27 2.25 17.54 -3.39
CA HIS A 27 2.96 18.62 -2.72
C HIS A 27 4.36 18.81 -3.34
N PRO A 28 4.77 20.07 -3.67
CA PRO A 28 6.03 20.35 -4.37
C PRO A 28 7.28 19.95 -3.58
N ASP A 29 7.20 19.95 -2.25
CA ASP A 29 8.32 19.58 -1.37
C ASP A 29 8.40 18.06 -1.11
N ILE A 30 7.48 17.27 -1.67
CA ILE A 30 7.42 15.83 -1.49
C ILE A 30 7.73 15.12 -2.81
N ASP A 31 8.68 14.20 -2.77
CA ASP A 31 8.93 13.26 -3.86
C ASP A 31 8.43 11.87 -3.45
N ALA A 32 7.40 11.42 -4.15
CA ALA A 32 6.77 10.13 -3.95
C ALA A 32 6.74 9.37 -5.28
N PRO A 33 7.88 8.79 -5.72
CA PRO A 33 8.00 8.15 -7.03
C PRO A 33 7.07 6.94 -7.14
N GLN A 34 6.21 6.99 -8.14
CA GLN A 34 5.18 5.98 -8.33
C GLN A 34 5.72 4.64 -8.82
N GLU A 35 6.93 4.65 -9.39
CA GLU A 35 7.64 3.48 -9.89
C GLU A 35 7.97 2.48 -8.79
N ILE A 36 8.18 2.99 -7.59
CA ILE A 36 8.65 2.22 -6.44
C ILE A 36 7.61 2.11 -5.33
N LYS A 37 6.41 2.64 -5.56
CA LYS A 37 5.29 2.43 -4.65
C LYS A 37 4.98 0.94 -4.52
N ASP A 38 4.81 0.47 -3.30
CA ASP A 38 4.63 -0.95 -2.95
C ASP A 38 5.84 -1.85 -3.31
N TYR A 39 7.03 -1.26 -3.45
CA TYR A 39 8.24 -2.05 -3.58
C TYR A 39 8.69 -2.58 -2.23
N HIS A 40 8.62 -3.89 -2.05
CA HIS A 40 8.96 -4.61 -0.83
C HIS A 40 10.47 -4.66 -0.59
N PHE A 41 11.09 -3.52 -0.25
CA PHE A 41 12.52 -3.45 -0.03
C PHE A 41 12.90 -3.92 1.37
N PHE A 42 12.30 -3.36 2.42
CA PHE A 42 12.70 -3.62 3.80
C PHE A 42 12.12 -4.92 4.39
N ASN A 43 11.14 -5.53 3.77
CA ASN A 43 10.49 -6.77 4.22
C ASN A 43 10.74 -7.99 3.32
N TYR A 44 11.61 -7.86 2.30
CA TYR A 44 11.91 -8.96 1.38
C TYR A 44 13.40 -9.03 1.08
N ASP A 45 14.05 -10.13 1.44
CA ASP A 45 15.52 -10.27 1.42
C ASP A 45 16.13 -10.08 0.04
N GLU A 46 15.52 -10.65 -1.01
CA GLU A 46 16.02 -10.50 -2.38
C GLU A 46 16.09 -9.03 -2.81
N ASN A 47 15.16 -8.20 -2.36
CA ASN A 47 15.17 -6.78 -2.67
C ASN A 47 16.15 -6.03 -1.77
N PHE A 48 16.19 -6.35 -0.49
CA PHE A 48 17.09 -5.72 0.48
C PHE A 48 18.56 -5.96 0.13
N ASN A 49 18.89 -7.15 -0.35
CA ASN A 49 20.24 -7.53 -0.76
C ASN A 49 20.75 -6.78 -2.01
N LYS A 50 19.89 -6.05 -2.74
CA LYS A 50 20.31 -5.12 -3.80
C LYS A 50 21.04 -3.90 -3.26
N GLY A 51 20.94 -3.67 -1.94
CA GLY A 51 21.59 -2.58 -1.22
C GLY A 51 20.81 -1.25 -1.26
N ILE A 52 21.06 -0.43 -0.26
CA ILE A 52 20.35 0.84 -0.05
C ILE A 52 20.52 1.80 -1.23
N LYS A 53 21.70 1.86 -1.85
CA LYS A 53 21.95 2.71 -3.04
C LYS A 53 21.02 2.40 -4.22
N TYR A 54 20.60 1.13 -4.36
CA TYR A 54 19.60 0.76 -5.36
C TYR A 54 18.25 1.43 -5.06
N LEU A 55 17.81 1.40 -3.81
CA LEU A 55 16.57 2.05 -3.40
C LEU A 55 16.66 3.58 -3.54
N GLU A 56 17.72 4.19 -3.02
CA GLU A 56 17.95 5.64 -3.05
C GLU A 56 18.03 6.19 -4.49
N GLY A 57 18.45 5.39 -5.46
CA GLY A 57 18.48 5.80 -6.87
C GLY A 57 17.11 6.16 -7.47
N PHE A 58 16.01 5.77 -6.83
CA PHE A 58 14.66 6.15 -7.26
C PHE A 58 14.16 7.44 -6.61
N TYR A 59 14.81 7.95 -5.54
CA TYR A 59 14.33 9.06 -4.75
C TYR A 59 15.20 10.31 -4.89
N LYS A 60 14.53 11.43 -5.06
CA LYS A 60 15.12 12.76 -4.87
C LYS A 60 14.80 13.32 -3.49
N LYS A 61 13.64 12.97 -2.95
CA LYS A 61 13.11 13.35 -1.61
C LYS A 61 12.18 12.20 -1.12
N ASN A 62 12.14 11.84 -0.04
CA ASN A 62 11.62 11.61 1.27
C ASN A 62 10.56 10.55 1.55
N ILE A 63 9.64 10.12 0.67
CA ILE A 63 8.56 9.20 1.09
C ILE A 63 8.61 7.86 0.36
N HIS A 64 8.68 6.79 1.14
CA HIS A 64 8.52 5.42 0.66
C HIS A 64 7.26 4.78 1.22
N CYS A 65 6.53 4.06 0.37
CA CYS A 65 5.31 3.36 0.75
C CYS A 65 5.41 1.88 0.37
N ALA A 66 5.20 1.00 1.35
CA ALA A 66 4.97 -0.42 1.08
C ALA A 66 4.00 -1.00 2.12
N VAL A 67 2.82 -1.39 1.66
CA VAL A 67 1.64 -1.69 2.49
C VAL A 67 1.79 -2.87 3.44
N ASN A 68 2.76 -3.75 3.21
CA ASN A 68 2.99 -4.95 4.03
C ASN A 68 4.17 -4.80 5.01
N TYR A 69 4.80 -3.61 5.11
CA TYR A 69 5.84 -3.38 6.11
C TYR A 69 5.31 -3.53 7.53
N MET A 70 4.07 -3.10 7.76
CA MET A 70 3.43 -3.25 9.06
C MET A 70 3.20 -4.73 9.41
N TYR A 71 2.76 -5.55 8.46
CA TYR A 71 2.55 -6.99 8.66
C TYR A 71 3.86 -7.75 8.95
N PHE A 72 4.93 -7.47 8.20
CA PHE A 72 6.26 -8.01 8.45
C PHE A 72 7.06 -7.13 9.42
N GLY A 73 6.41 -6.63 10.46
CA GLY A 73 6.85 -5.52 11.30
C GLY A 73 8.25 -5.68 11.87
N GLU A 74 8.60 -6.84 12.47
CA GLU A 74 9.91 -7.04 13.13
C GLU A 74 11.07 -6.84 12.15
N LEU A 75 10.96 -7.42 10.95
CA LEU A 75 12.00 -7.30 9.93
C LEU A 75 12.07 -5.90 9.34
N SER A 76 10.90 -5.35 8.95
CA SER A 76 10.84 -4.05 8.31
C SER A 76 11.16 -2.90 9.26
N ALA A 77 10.61 -2.88 10.47
CA ALA A 77 10.88 -1.83 11.45
C ALA A 77 12.36 -1.76 11.82
N LYS A 78 12.99 -2.93 12.10
CA LYS A 78 14.42 -3.03 12.39
C LYS A 78 15.28 -2.49 11.23
N ARG A 79 14.97 -2.88 9.99
CA ARG A 79 15.72 -2.44 8.82
C ARG A 79 15.54 -0.96 8.52
N ILE A 80 14.32 -0.43 8.67
CA ILE A 80 14.03 1.00 8.52
C ILE A 80 14.78 1.80 9.60
N TYR A 81 14.75 1.37 10.84
CA TYR A 81 15.48 2.01 11.95
C TYR A 81 16.99 2.02 11.72
N ASN A 82 17.58 0.90 11.32
CA ASN A 82 19.00 0.83 11.00
C ASN A 82 19.38 1.72 9.80
N TYR A 83 18.46 1.91 8.86
CA TYR A 83 18.63 2.80 7.73
C TYR A 83 18.48 4.28 8.15
N ASN A 84 17.44 4.60 8.90
CA ASN A 84 17.17 5.95 9.37
C ASN A 84 16.44 5.93 10.73
N PRO A 85 17.16 6.09 11.85
CA PRO A 85 16.54 6.10 13.18
C PRO A 85 15.63 7.32 13.42
N ASP A 86 15.79 8.40 12.64
CA ASP A 86 14.96 9.61 12.72
C ASP A 86 13.76 9.57 11.77
N ALA A 87 13.49 8.40 11.15
CA ALA A 87 12.41 8.26 10.20
C ALA A 87 11.04 8.51 10.84
N LYS A 88 10.16 9.15 10.09
CA LYS A 88 8.74 9.32 10.41
C LYS A 88 7.93 8.17 9.81
N ILE A 89 7.06 7.60 10.61
CA ILE A 89 6.25 6.42 10.25
C ILE A 89 4.78 6.83 10.17
N ILE A 90 4.14 6.56 9.03
CA ILE A 90 2.70 6.75 8.85
C ILE A 90 2.05 5.37 8.79
N ILE A 91 1.06 5.17 9.66
CA ILE A 91 0.26 3.95 9.75
C ILE A 91 -1.19 4.27 9.43
N CYS A 92 -1.69 3.76 8.32
CA CYS A 92 -3.10 3.86 7.97
C CYS A 92 -3.86 2.67 8.57
N LEU A 93 -4.93 2.96 9.29
CA LEU A 93 -5.79 1.96 9.94
C LEU A 93 -7.20 1.99 9.34
N ARG A 94 -7.87 0.88 9.37
CA ARG A 94 -9.24 0.70 8.92
C ARG A 94 -9.94 -0.32 9.80
N ASN A 95 -11.27 -0.24 9.93
CA ASN A 95 -12.02 -1.32 10.56
C ASN A 95 -11.52 -2.68 10.03
N PRO A 96 -11.08 -3.61 10.91
CA PRO A 96 -10.37 -4.82 10.49
C PRO A 96 -11.20 -5.75 9.60
N ILE A 97 -12.51 -5.84 9.84
CA ILE A 97 -13.43 -6.65 9.04
C ILE A 97 -13.55 -6.05 7.62
N ASN A 98 -13.81 -4.75 7.53
CA ASN A 98 -13.92 -4.04 6.26
C ASN A 98 -12.60 -4.09 5.47
N ARG A 99 -11.46 -4.07 6.17
CA ARG A 99 -10.14 -4.25 5.57
C ARG A 99 -9.99 -5.65 4.95
N ALA A 100 -10.33 -6.70 5.69
CA ALA A 100 -10.24 -8.08 5.23
C ALA A 100 -11.12 -8.31 3.99
N ILE A 101 -12.38 -7.89 4.03
CA ILE A 101 -13.30 -7.96 2.89
C ILE A 101 -12.75 -7.17 1.69
N SER A 102 -12.19 -5.98 1.91
CA SER A 102 -11.59 -5.18 0.86
C SER A 102 -10.34 -5.84 0.25
N ALA A 103 -9.54 -6.54 1.06
CA ALA A 103 -8.38 -7.28 0.60
C ALA A 103 -8.79 -8.48 -0.25
N TYR A 104 -9.73 -9.28 0.22
CA TYR A 104 -10.27 -10.42 -0.51
C TYR A 104 -10.83 -9.98 -1.89
N LYS A 105 -11.73 -9.01 -1.92
CA LYS A 105 -12.30 -8.46 -3.16
C LYS A 105 -11.21 -7.99 -4.13
N TYR A 106 -10.18 -7.35 -3.63
CA TYR A 106 -9.06 -6.89 -4.43
C TYR A 106 -8.28 -8.07 -5.04
N PHE A 107 -7.94 -9.09 -4.24
CA PHE A 107 -7.16 -10.23 -4.72
C PHE A 107 -7.95 -11.15 -5.66
N VAL A 108 -9.25 -11.32 -5.46
CA VAL A 108 -10.15 -11.96 -6.43
C VAL A 108 -10.15 -11.18 -7.75
N ARG A 109 -10.28 -9.84 -7.69
CA ARG A 109 -10.27 -8.97 -8.87
C ARG A 109 -8.99 -9.10 -9.70
N ILE A 110 -7.83 -9.19 -9.06
CA ILE A 110 -6.54 -9.32 -9.76
C ILE A 110 -6.11 -10.77 -9.98
N LEU A 111 -7.01 -11.72 -9.81
CA LEU A 111 -6.81 -13.17 -10.03
C LEU A 111 -5.69 -13.78 -9.15
N LYS A 112 -5.46 -13.25 -7.97
CA LYS A 112 -4.54 -13.80 -6.97
C LYS A 112 -5.24 -14.63 -5.90
N GLU A 113 -6.57 -14.48 -5.77
CA GLU A 113 -7.41 -15.31 -4.94
C GLU A 113 -8.43 -16.03 -5.83
N THR A 114 -8.61 -17.33 -5.60
CA THR A 114 -9.52 -18.19 -6.36
C THR A 114 -10.49 -18.95 -5.47
N ASN A 115 -10.23 -18.99 -4.17
CA ASN A 115 -11.09 -19.64 -3.18
C ASN A 115 -12.25 -18.69 -2.81
N SER A 116 -13.33 -19.24 -2.25
CA SER A 116 -14.35 -18.44 -1.56
C SER A 116 -13.72 -17.73 -0.34
N PHE A 117 -14.40 -16.73 0.21
CA PHE A 117 -13.88 -16.01 1.38
C PHE A 117 -13.71 -16.93 2.59
N SER A 118 -14.70 -17.80 2.83
CA SER A 118 -14.65 -18.80 3.89
C SER A 118 -13.47 -19.77 3.73
N GLU A 119 -13.28 -20.33 2.54
CA GLU A 119 -12.13 -21.21 2.25
C GLU A 119 -10.80 -20.51 2.42
N ALA A 120 -10.70 -19.25 2.00
CA ALA A 120 -9.47 -18.45 2.14
C ALA A 120 -9.13 -18.18 3.60
N LEU A 121 -10.14 -17.88 4.44
CA LEU A 121 -9.98 -17.76 5.91
C LEU A 121 -9.56 -19.09 6.53
N GLN A 122 -10.18 -20.20 6.12
CA GLN A 122 -9.84 -21.52 6.65
C GLN A 122 -8.39 -21.93 6.33
N LYS A 123 -7.91 -21.64 5.12
CA LYS A 123 -6.51 -21.87 4.73
C LYS A 123 -5.53 -21.09 5.60
N GLU A 124 -5.86 -19.82 5.91
CA GLU A 124 -5.05 -19.00 6.80
C GLU A 124 -5.03 -19.57 8.21
N ILE A 125 -6.20 -19.94 8.78
CA ILE A 125 -6.34 -20.57 10.11
C ILE A 125 -5.56 -21.88 10.19
N ASN A 126 -5.59 -22.70 9.15
CA ASN A 126 -4.87 -23.96 9.07
C ASN A 126 -3.35 -23.79 8.87
N GLY A 127 -2.87 -22.55 8.68
CA GLY A 127 -1.45 -22.27 8.44
C GLY A 127 -0.94 -22.83 7.12
N GLU A 128 -1.78 -22.90 6.09
CA GLU A 128 -1.44 -23.41 4.76
C GLU A 128 -0.63 -22.42 3.91
N LEU A 129 -0.69 -21.12 4.23
CA LEU A 129 0.05 -20.07 3.54
C LEU A 129 1.51 -20.10 3.96
N LYS A 130 2.45 -20.30 3.05
CA LYS A 130 3.87 -20.50 3.36
C LYS A 130 4.81 -19.51 2.66
N SER A 131 4.51 -19.16 1.41
CA SER A 131 5.38 -18.28 0.65
C SER A 131 5.19 -16.81 1.05
N PHE A 132 6.24 -16.00 0.86
CA PHE A 132 6.15 -14.55 1.03
C PHE A 132 4.97 -13.92 0.26
N LEU A 133 4.72 -14.40 -0.95
CA LEU A 133 3.63 -13.89 -1.78
C LEU A 133 2.25 -14.26 -1.23
N GLU A 134 2.08 -15.48 -0.72
CA GLU A 134 0.83 -15.92 -0.07
C GLU A 134 0.59 -15.13 1.21
N LEU A 135 1.58 -15.04 2.08
CA LEU A 135 1.50 -14.25 3.31
C LEU A 135 1.23 -12.78 3.02
N SER A 136 1.83 -12.20 1.98
CA SER A 136 1.61 -10.81 1.59
C SER A 136 0.23 -10.54 1.01
N ASN A 137 -0.39 -11.51 0.34
CA ASN A 137 -1.61 -11.30 -0.45
C ASN A 137 -2.85 -11.95 0.17
N ASN A 138 -2.71 -13.15 0.73
CA ASN A 138 -3.84 -14.00 1.07
C ASN A 138 -4.07 -14.16 2.57
N THR A 139 -3.40 -13.36 3.41
CA THR A 139 -3.71 -13.26 4.85
C THR A 139 -4.77 -12.17 5.08
N TYR A 140 -5.89 -12.58 5.63
CA TYR A 140 -7.03 -11.69 5.91
C TYR A 140 -7.21 -11.46 7.40
N ILE A 141 -6.91 -12.47 8.21
CA ILE A 141 -7.06 -12.47 9.67
C ILE A 141 -5.84 -11.82 10.34
N GLU A 142 -4.62 -12.26 10.04
CA GLU A 142 -3.42 -11.79 10.73
C GLU A 142 -3.14 -10.29 10.53
N HIS A 143 -3.46 -9.75 9.38
CA HIS A 143 -3.35 -8.32 9.14
C HIS A 143 -4.23 -7.44 10.04
N ARG A 144 -5.17 -8.03 10.81
CA ARG A 144 -6.04 -7.29 11.75
C ARG A 144 -5.39 -6.99 13.09
N PHE A 145 -4.34 -7.71 13.45
CA PHE A 145 -3.68 -7.57 14.75
C PHE A 145 -2.83 -6.30 14.82
N TYR A 146 -3.49 -5.16 14.66
CA TYR A 146 -2.83 -3.85 14.62
C TYR A 146 -2.05 -3.54 15.88
N TYR A 147 -2.57 -3.94 17.05
CA TYR A 147 -1.90 -3.68 18.31
C TYR A 147 -0.49 -4.26 18.32
N ASP A 148 -0.33 -5.55 18.03
CA ASP A 148 0.97 -6.23 18.05
C ASP A 148 1.92 -5.65 16.99
N GLN A 149 1.39 -5.33 15.82
CA GLN A 149 2.14 -4.72 14.73
C GLN A 149 2.63 -3.32 15.10
N ILE A 150 1.80 -2.50 15.76
CA ILE A 150 2.16 -1.17 16.27
C ILE A 150 3.19 -1.29 17.39
N GLN A 151 2.99 -2.21 18.35
CA GLN A 151 3.96 -2.44 19.42
C GLN A 151 5.34 -2.82 18.86
N THR A 152 5.39 -3.53 17.76
CA THR A 152 6.65 -3.88 17.09
C THR A 152 7.38 -2.63 16.58
N TYR A 153 6.65 -1.67 15.98
CA TYR A 153 7.23 -0.39 15.56
C TYR A 153 7.68 0.47 16.74
N LEU A 154 6.93 0.45 17.85
CA LEU A 154 7.26 1.20 19.07
C LEU A 154 8.52 0.68 19.80
N LYS A 155 9.02 -0.51 19.46
CA LYS A 155 10.34 -0.97 19.94
C LYS A 155 11.51 -0.20 19.32
N TYR A 156 11.30 0.38 18.15
CA TYR A 156 12.35 1.04 17.37
C TYR A 156 12.14 2.55 17.26
N PHE A 157 10.90 3.01 17.18
CA PHE A 157 10.52 4.41 16.96
C PHE A 157 9.73 4.93 18.16
N SER A 158 9.99 6.18 18.56
CA SER A 158 9.19 6.82 19.61
C SER A 158 7.76 7.09 19.13
N ARG A 159 6.85 7.34 20.06
CA ARG A 159 5.44 7.63 19.73
C ARG A 159 5.29 8.87 18.83
N GLU A 160 6.16 9.85 19.03
CA GLU A 160 6.20 11.11 18.28
C GLU A 160 6.66 10.91 16.83
N GLN A 161 7.35 9.83 16.53
CA GLN A 161 7.74 9.44 15.17
C GLN A 161 6.65 8.67 14.42
N ILE A 162 5.53 8.33 15.08
CA ILE A 162 4.44 7.54 14.48
C ILE A 162 3.17 8.37 14.38
N HIS A 163 2.64 8.52 13.16
CA HIS A 163 1.36 9.16 12.89
C HIS A 163 0.33 8.15 12.39
N PHE A 164 -0.89 8.25 12.91
CA PHE A 164 -2.00 7.37 12.51
C PHE A 164 -2.96 8.12 11.60
N VAL A 165 -3.37 7.45 10.53
CA VAL A 165 -4.40 7.90 9.59
C VAL A 165 -5.54 6.89 9.61
N PHE A 166 -6.75 7.34 9.89
CA PHE A 166 -7.93 6.48 9.90
C PHE A 166 -8.64 6.54 8.55
N PHE A 167 -8.91 5.37 7.97
CA PHE A 167 -9.57 5.25 6.67
C PHE A 167 -10.92 5.95 6.63
N GLU A 168 -11.64 5.92 7.74
CA GLU A 168 -12.95 6.53 7.91
C GLU A 168 -12.89 8.06 7.78
N GLU A 169 -11.80 8.69 8.20
CA GLU A 169 -11.56 10.13 7.99
C GLU A 169 -11.11 10.43 6.56
N LEU A 170 -10.33 9.52 5.99
CA LEU A 170 -9.83 9.65 4.62
C LEU A 170 -10.96 9.62 3.58
N VAL A 171 -12.04 8.89 3.82
CA VAL A 171 -13.19 8.82 2.90
C VAL A 171 -14.26 9.88 3.19
N ASP A 172 -14.18 10.57 4.31
CA ASP A 172 -15.07 11.68 4.66
C ASP A 172 -14.55 12.98 4.05
N SER A 173 -15.23 13.47 3.01
CA SER A 173 -14.83 14.68 2.29
C SER A 173 -14.73 15.93 3.19
N SER A 174 -15.44 15.98 4.30
CA SER A 174 -15.37 17.09 5.25
C SER A 174 -14.10 17.08 6.12
N LYS A 175 -13.40 15.95 6.20
CA LYS A 175 -12.21 15.74 7.03
C LYS A 175 -10.90 15.69 6.25
N GLN A 176 -10.95 15.52 4.94
CA GLN A 176 -9.76 15.28 4.11
C GLN A 176 -8.72 16.41 4.21
N GLU A 177 -9.14 17.67 4.19
CA GLU A 177 -8.20 18.80 4.31
C GLU A 177 -7.55 18.85 5.70
N SER A 178 -8.33 18.71 6.77
CA SER A 178 -7.78 18.67 8.14
C SER A 178 -6.81 17.52 8.31
N LEU A 179 -7.18 16.31 7.86
CA LEU A 179 -6.32 15.14 7.89
C LEU A 179 -4.99 15.36 7.18
N MET A 180 -5.01 15.99 6.00
CA MET A 180 -3.77 16.24 5.25
C MET A 180 -2.92 17.33 5.90
N ASN A 181 -3.53 18.34 6.50
CA ASN A 181 -2.80 19.36 7.29
C ASN A 181 -2.12 18.74 8.51
N ASP A 182 -2.77 17.80 9.19
CA ASP A 182 -2.18 17.07 10.32
C ASP A 182 -1.00 16.22 9.87
N VAL A 183 -1.13 15.54 8.72
CA VAL A 183 -0.03 14.76 8.12
C VAL A 183 1.14 15.68 7.73
N LEU A 184 0.90 16.82 7.07
CA LEU A 184 1.95 17.77 6.69
C LEU A 184 2.64 18.35 7.93
N SER A 185 1.88 18.73 8.95
CA SER A 185 2.39 19.19 10.24
C SER A 185 3.29 18.16 10.89
N PHE A 186 2.84 16.90 10.95
CA PHE A 186 3.66 15.78 11.42
C PHE A 186 4.95 15.63 10.61
N LEU A 187 4.92 15.85 9.31
CA LEU A 187 6.10 15.79 8.43
C LEU A 187 7.01 17.01 8.56
N ASN A 188 6.61 18.06 9.26
CA ASN A 188 7.26 19.38 9.33
C ASN A 188 7.35 20.03 7.93
N ILE A 189 6.29 19.93 7.16
CA ILE A 189 6.12 20.52 5.83
C ILE A 189 5.06 21.62 5.94
N GLN A 190 5.18 22.65 5.11
CA GLN A 190 4.22 23.75 5.08
C GLN A 190 2.79 23.23 4.80
N THR A 191 1.81 23.66 5.60
CA THR A 191 0.44 23.16 5.56
C THR A 191 -0.46 23.90 4.57
N GLU A 192 -0.07 25.04 4.04
CA GLU A 192 -0.86 25.82 3.08
C GLU A 192 -0.77 25.24 1.66
N TYR A 193 -1.36 24.04 1.47
CA TYR A 193 -1.44 23.39 0.18
C TYR A 193 -2.84 22.81 -0.06
N HIS A 194 -3.44 23.12 -1.21
CA HIS A 194 -4.75 22.58 -1.59
C HIS A 194 -4.61 21.28 -2.38
N PHE A 195 -5.03 20.18 -1.79
CA PHE A 195 -5.00 18.87 -2.40
C PHE A 195 -6.22 18.63 -3.30
N SER A 196 -6.01 17.93 -4.41
CA SER A 196 -7.10 17.36 -5.21
C SER A 196 -7.43 15.96 -4.68
N PHE A 197 -8.55 15.85 -3.96
CA PHE A 197 -9.01 14.60 -3.35
C PHE A 197 -9.79 13.74 -4.36
N GLN A 198 -9.08 13.02 -5.21
CA GLN A 198 -9.71 12.06 -6.12
C GLN A 198 -9.80 10.68 -5.46
N GLN A 199 -10.95 10.02 -5.62
CA GLN A 199 -11.11 8.64 -5.18
C GLN A 199 -10.33 7.70 -6.11
N LEU A 200 -9.22 7.13 -5.62
CA LEU A 200 -8.26 6.42 -6.45
C LEU A 200 -8.53 4.93 -6.65
N ASN A 201 -9.46 4.34 -5.90
CA ASN A 201 -9.74 2.91 -5.95
C ASN A 201 -11.24 2.66 -6.03
N ALA A 202 -11.78 2.59 -7.24
CA ALA A 202 -13.12 2.06 -7.44
C ALA A 202 -13.16 0.57 -7.04
N SER A 203 -14.11 0.21 -6.17
CA SER A 203 -14.47 -1.18 -5.92
C SER A 203 -15.37 -1.66 -7.05
N GLY A 204 -15.12 -2.84 -7.63
CA GLY A 204 -15.98 -3.41 -8.66
C GLY A 204 -15.42 -4.68 -9.25
N VAL A 205 -16.26 -5.40 -9.98
CA VAL A 205 -15.91 -6.62 -10.72
C VAL A 205 -15.45 -6.23 -12.12
N PRO A 206 -14.41 -6.87 -12.68
CA PRO A 206 -14.04 -6.65 -14.07
C PRO A 206 -15.19 -6.96 -15.04
N LYS A 207 -15.52 -6.03 -15.93
CA LYS A 207 -16.51 -6.24 -17.01
C LYS A 207 -16.07 -7.36 -17.95
N SER A 208 -14.80 -7.35 -18.35
CA SER A 208 -14.19 -8.36 -19.21
C SER A 208 -13.21 -9.23 -18.44
N LYS A 209 -13.57 -10.50 -18.26
CA LYS A 209 -12.68 -11.52 -17.65
C LYS A 209 -11.43 -11.74 -18.52
N LEU A 210 -11.56 -11.68 -19.84
CA LEU A 210 -10.44 -11.86 -20.77
C LEU A 210 -9.40 -10.73 -20.66
N LEU A 211 -9.83 -9.47 -20.65
CA LEU A 211 -8.92 -8.32 -20.45
C LEU A 211 -8.21 -8.39 -19.10
N ASN A 212 -8.95 -8.79 -18.07
CA ASN A 212 -8.40 -8.98 -16.74
C ASN A 212 -7.35 -10.09 -16.69
N TYR A 213 -7.62 -11.21 -17.35
CA TYR A 213 -6.68 -12.33 -17.49
C TYR A 213 -5.41 -11.92 -18.24
N ILE A 214 -5.56 -11.24 -19.37
CA ILE A 214 -4.40 -10.73 -20.15
C ILE A 214 -3.54 -9.80 -19.28
N LYS A 215 -4.16 -8.89 -18.55
CA LYS A 215 -3.46 -7.92 -17.68
C LYS A 215 -2.67 -8.59 -16.56
N HIS A 216 -3.25 -9.59 -15.88
CA HIS A 216 -2.69 -10.10 -14.63
C HIS A 216 -2.02 -11.48 -14.73
N LYS A 217 -2.35 -12.29 -15.72
CA LYS A 217 -1.87 -13.68 -15.85
C LYS A 217 -0.97 -13.92 -17.05
N THR A 218 -0.87 -12.99 -18.02
CA THR A 218 -0.05 -13.21 -19.21
C THR A 218 1.29 -12.46 -19.14
N ILE A 219 2.24 -12.89 -19.98
CA ILE A 219 3.53 -12.22 -20.14
C ILE A 219 3.39 -10.95 -21.01
N PHE A 220 2.27 -10.81 -21.73
CA PHE A 220 2.05 -9.75 -22.71
C PHE A 220 2.34 -8.34 -22.17
N PRO A 221 1.86 -7.91 -20.98
CA PRO A 221 2.22 -6.60 -20.43
C PRO A 221 3.71 -6.46 -20.12
N LYS A 222 4.41 -7.57 -19.86
CA LYS A 222 5.86 -7.56 -19.56
C LYS A 222 6.69 -7.34 -20.81
N LEU A 223 6.26 -7.84 -21.96
CA LEU A 223 6.96 -7.67 -23.25
C LEU A 223 7.01 -6.21 -23.71
N PHE A 224 6.04 -5.39 -23.34
CA PHE A 224 6.01 -3.97 -23.68
C PHE A 224 6.76 -3.06 -22.69
N LYS A 225 7.25 -3.61 -21.57
CA LYS A 225 7.98 -2.82 -20.56
C LYS A 225 9.20 -2.07 -21.11
N PRO A 226 10.03 -2.64 -21.99
CA PRO A 226 11.19 -1.93 -22.53
C PRO A 226 10.84 -0.78 -23.48
N PHE A 227 9.67 -0.84 -24.13
CA PHE A 227 9.29 0.09 -25.21
C PHE A 227 8.43 1.27 -24.73
N LEU A 228 7.85 1.19 -23.54
CA LEU A 228 6.94 2.21 -23.04
C LEU A 228 7.43 2.81 -21.72
N PRO A 229 7.57 4.14 -21.61
CA PRO A 229 7.90 4.81 -20.36
C PRO A 229 6.91 4.41 -19.24
N PHE A 230 7.38 4.35 -18.00
CA PHE A 230 6.59 3.93 -16.86
C PHE A 230 5.31 4.76 -16.70
N SER A 231 5.40 6.08 -16.83
CA SER A 231 4.26 7.00 -16.75
C SER A 231 3.16 6.68 -17.75
N TYR A 232 3.54 6.31 -18.98
CA TYR A 232 2.60 5.93 -20.03
C TYR A 232 1.92 4.59 -19.72
N ARG A 233 2.70 3.60 -19.26
CA ARG A 233 2.18 2.29 -18.87
C ARG A 233 1.20 2.40 -17.69
N ARG A 234 1.50 3.26 -16.73
CA ARG A 234 0.64 3.51 -15.57
C ARG A 234 -0.68 4.15 -15.99
N ARG A 235 -0.63 5.20 -16.83
CA ARG A 235 -1.86 5.85 -17.37
C ARG A 235 -2.71 4.86 -18.14
N LEU A 236 -2.11 4.07 -19.02
CA LEU A 236 -2.81 3.06 -19.80
C LEU A 236 -3.42 1.98 -18.91
N SER A 237 -2.65 1.46 -17.95
CA SER A 237 -3.13 0.46 -16.99
C SER A 237 -4.31 0.99 -16.16
N LYS A 238 -4.22 2.23 -15.67
CA LYS A 238 -5.30 2.88 -14.92
C LYS A 238 -6.54 3.06 -15.77
N ARG A 239 -6.40 3.53 -17.00
CA ARG A 239 -7.53 3.73 -17.93
C ARG A 239 -8.20 2.41 -18.32
N ILE A 240 -7.41 1.35 -18.56
CA ILE A 240 -7.95 0.00 -18.81
C ILE A 240 -8.71 -0.51 -17.58
N GLU A 241 -8.20 -0.27 -16.39
CA GLU A 241 -8.85 -0.67 -15.14
C GLU A 241 -10.19 0.08 -14.94
N GLU A 242 -10.19 1.39 -15.09
CA GLU A 242 -11.40 2.23 -14.99
C GLU A 242 -12.48 1.79 -16.00
N LEU A 243 -12.11 1.55 -17.24
CA LEU A 243 -13.05 1.08 -18.28
C LEU A 243 -13.55 -0.34 -18.05
N ASN A 244 -12.73 -1.18 -17.41
CA ASN A 244 -13.04 -2.59 -17.17
C ASN A 244 -13.70 -2.85 -15.81
N ILE A 245 -13.90 -1.85 -14.97
CA ILE A 245 -14.62 -1.98 -13.70
C ILE A 245 -16.12 -1.78 -13.94
N SER A 246 -16.94 -2.66 -13.36
CA SER A 246 -18.40 -2.54 -13.30
C SER A 246 -18.83 -2.11 -11.90
N ASP A 247 -20.04 -1.58 -11.79
CA ASP A 247 -20.65 -1.21 -10.50
C ASP A 247 -21.07 -2.44 -9.66
N LYS A 248 -20.94 -3.65 -10.22
CA LYS A 248 -21.23 -4.90 -9.48
C LYS A 248 -20.16 -5.14 -8.42
N ASN A 249 -20.60 -5.46 -7.22
CA ASN A 249 -19.70 -5.87 -6.14
C ASN A 249 -19.45 -7.39 -6.18
N ILE A 250 -18.25 -7.78 -5.73
CA ILE A 250 -17.98 -9.19 -5.42
C ILE A 250 -18.78 -9.54 -4.16
N GLU A 251 -19.63 -10.54 -4.26
CA GLU A 251 -20.33 -11.08 -3.09
C GLU A 251 -19.32 -11.76 -2.18
N VAL A 252 -19.46 -11.54 -0.89
CA VAL A 252 -18.60 -12.14 0.13
C VAL A 252 -19.52 -12.83 1.10
N ASP A 253 -19.43 -14.15 1.13
CA ASP A 253 -20.09 -14.94 2.13
C ASP A 253 -19.39 -14.70 3.48
N VAL A 254 -20.13 -14.12 4.43
CA VAL A 254 -19.66 -13.81 5.80
C VAL A 254 -20.46 -14.61 6.84
N SER A 255 -21.20 -15.65 6.39
CA SER A 255 -21.96 -16.53 7.29
C SER A 255 -21.06 -17.39 8.16
#